data_f9c7f1e74a7412086a14097d6df7ab40
#
_entry.id   f9c7f1e74a7412086a14097d6df7ab40
#
_cell.length_a   1.000
_cell.length_b   1.000
_cell.length_c   1.000
_cell.angle_alpha   90.00
_cell.angle_beta   90.00
_cell.angle_gamma   90.00
#
_symmetry.space_group_name_H-M   'P 1'
#
loop_
_entity.id
_entity.type
_entity.pdbx_description
1 polymer ?
#
loop_
_entity_poly.entity_id
_entity_poly.type
_entity_poly.pdbx_seq_one_letter_code
_entity_poly.pdbx_strand_id
1 'polypeptide(L)'
;GVRHVRAIIGNSMGGMHTWVWAQRYPDFMDIAVPMASLPAAMSGRNWMMRRLLVEAIRNDPEWQGGNYTRQPRSLQFASVFFGTGTNGGNQGLQKLAPTRAAADALVEQRLKAPFRGDANDHIYQWEASRDYDPEPGLERITARVLAINSADDERNPPELGVLDKAIARIPHAQAYVIPASADTLGHSTVGLARLYQDRLAQVLTSAPRR
;
A
#
# COMPACT_ATOMS: atom_id res chain seq x y z
N GLY A 1 20.14 22.59 -1.15
CA GLY A 1 19.28 21.44 -1.09
C GLY A 1 19.55 20.57 0.12
N VAL A 2 18.63 19.66 0.46
CA VAL A 2 18.82 18.68 1.55
C VAL A 2 19.80 17.61 1.08
N ARG A 3 20.84 17.34 1.88
CA ARG A 3 21.85 16.33 1.55
C ARG A 3 21.65 15.02 2.31
N HIS A 4 20.97 15.07 3.45
CA HIS A 4 20.71 13.92 4.30
C HIS A 4 19.45 14.16 5.12
N VAL A 5 18.68 13.10 5.41
CA VAL A 5 17.48 13.15 6.27
C VAL A 5 17.57 12.11 7.38
N ARG A 6 16.97 12.40 8.51
CA ARG A 6 16.90 11.45 9.62
C ARG A 6 16.12 10.20 9.27
N ALA A 7 14.96 10.35 8.62
CA ALA A 7 14.11 9.23 8.27
C ALA A 7 13.31 9.50 6.99
N ILE A 8 13.06 8.44 6.21
CA ILE A 8 12.04 8.39 5.17
C ILE A 8 10.97 7.42 5.63
N ILE A 9 9.73 7.91 5.73
CA ILE A 9 8.58 7.13 6.19
C ILE A 9 7.49 7.24 5.13
N GLY A 10 6.93 6.11 4.71
CA GLY A 10 5.87 6.13 3.72
C GLY A 10 4.99 4.90 3.80
N ASN A 11 3.68 5.06 3.51
CA ASN A 11 2.74 3.96 3.44
C ASN A 11 2.28 3.67 2.01
N SER A 12 1.94 2.43 1.72
CA SER A 12 1.49 1.95 0.41
C SER A 12 2.47 2.35 -0.70
N MET A 13 2.07 3.16 -1.69
CA MET A 13 3.00 3.71 -2.69
C MET A 13 4.15 4.50 -2.07
N GLY A 14 3.91 5.25 -1.00
CA GLY A 14 4.99 5.90 -0.23
C GLY A 14 5.96 4.90 0.40
N GLY A 15 5.47 3.73 0.82
CA GLY A 15 6.31 2.62 1.28
C GLY A 15 7.14 2.03 0.13
N MET A 16 6.57 1.89 -1.06
CA MET A 16 7.30 1.49 -2.26
C MET A 16 8.42 2.50 -2.59
N HIS A 17 8.13 3.80 -2.54
CA HIS A 17 9.14 4.84 -2.71
C HIS A 17 10.23 4.76 -1.63
N THR A 18 9.86 4.49 -0.38
CA THR A 18 10.83 4.35 0.72
C THR A 18 11.84 3.22 0.43
N TRP A 19 11.39 2.07 -0.06
CA TRP A 19 12.27 0.98 -0.50
C TRP A 19 13.22 1.41 -1.61
N VAL A 20 12.69 2.05 -2.66
CA VAL A 20 13.49 2.53 -3.81
C VAL A 20 14.51 3.57 -3.38
N TRP A 21 14.12 4.53 -2.52
CA TRP A 21 15.04 5.55 -2.02
C TRP A 21 16.17 4.93 -1.17
N ALA A 22 15.82 4.04 -0.25
CA ALA A 22 16.83 3.39 0.59
C ALA A 22 17.82 2.55 -0.22
N GLN A 23 17.35 1.89 -1.29
CA GLN A 23 18.19 1.09 -2.17
C GLN A 23 19.05 1.93 -3.13
N ARG A 24 18.49 3.02 -3.68
CA ARG A 24 19.21 3.87 -4.66
C ARG A 24 20.12 4.90 -4.03
N TYR A 25 19.79 5.35 -2.83
CA TYR A 25 20.50 6.41 -2.12
C TYR A 25 20.81 5.98 -0.69
N PRO A 26 21.66 4.94 -0.49
CA PRO A 26 21.89 4.30 0.81
C PRO A 26 22.42 5.27 1.88
N ASP A 27 23.14 6.33 1.48
CA ASP A 27 23.71 7.31 2.41
C ASP A 27 22.82 8.53 2.65
N PHE A 28 21.64 8.58 2.03
CA PHE A 28 20.75 9.76 2.11
C PHE A 28 19.92 9.79 3.40
N MET A 29 19.76 8.68 4.10
CA MET A 29 18.94 8.58 5.31
C MET A 29 19.55 7.66 6.38
N ASP A 30 19.26 7.96 7.64
CA ASP A 30 19.59 7.05 8.75
C ASP A 30 18.59 5.90 8.87
N ILE A 31 17.30 6.19 8.62
CA ILE A 31 16.19 5.29 8.87
C ILE A 31 15.25 5.24 7.65
N ALA A 32 14.81 4.05 7.28
CA ALA A 32 13.75 3.83 6.30
C ALA A 32 12.58 3.06 6.95
N VAL A 33 11.37 3.60 6.85
CA VAL A 33 10.15 2.98 7.40
C VAL A 33 9.13 2.78 6.27
N PRO A 34 9.30 1.77 5.43
CA PRO A 34 8.30 1.39 4.44
C PRO A 34 7.13 0.68 5.13
N MET A 35 5.91 1.16 4.88
CA MET A 35 4.70 0.60 5.48
C MET A 35 3.73 0.12 4.41
N ALA A 36 2.99 -0.95 4.69
CA ALA A 36 2.00 -1.57 3.78
C ALA A 36 2.54 -1.75 2.36
N SER A 37 3.74 -2.29 2.23
CA SER A 37 4.42 -2.49 0.95
C SER A 37 5.41 -3.65 1.00
N LEU A 38 5.67 -4.26 -0.15
CA LEU A 38 6.67 -5.32 -0.30
C LEU A 38 7.81 -4.81 -1.20
N PRO A 39 9.08 -5.13 -0.90
CA PRO A 39 10.21 -4.75 -1.73
C PRO A 39 10.47 -5.76 -2.86
N ALA A 40 9.47 -5.99 -3.67
CA ALA A 40 9.51 -6.89 -4.81
C ALA A 40 8.60 -6.39 -5.93
N ALA A 41 8.80 -6.88 -7.14
CA ALA A 41 7.98 -6.57 -8.30
C ALA A 41 6.49 -6.83 -8.03
N MET A 42 5.64 -5.98 -8.58
CA MET A 42 4.19 -6.13 -8.44
C MET A 42 3.71 -7.41 -9.10
N SER A 43 3.01 -8.24 -8.33
CA SER A 43 2.52 -9.54 -8.80
C SER A 43 1.24 -9.98 -8.08
N GLY A 44 0.76 -11.17 -8.43
CA GLY A 44 -0.36 -11.84 -7.79
C GLY A 44 -1.64 -10.99 -7.75
N ARG A 45 -2.42 -11.18 -6.69
CA ARG A 45 -3.72 -10.50 -6.53
C ARG A 45 -3.61 -8.99 -6.62
N ASN A 46 -2.58 -8.39 -6.00
CA ASN A 46 -2.42 -6.94 -5.99
C ASN A 46 -2.28 -6.39 -7.42
N TRP A 47 -1.45 -7.00 -8.27
CA TRP A 47 -1.31 -6.58 -9.66
C TRP A 47 -2.56 -6.89 -10.49
N MET A 48 -3.14 -8.07 -10.34
CA MET A 48 -4.37 -8.45 -11.05
C MET A 48 -5.51 -7.47 -10.79
N MET A 49 -5.73 -7.09 -9.53
CA MET A 49 -6.79 -6.14 -9.16
C MET A 49 -6.53 -4.73 -9.72
N ARG A 50 -5.28 -4.28 -9.78
CA ARG A 50 -4.90 -3.02 -10.44
C ARG A 50 -5.20 -3.07 -11.93
N ARG A 51 -4.83 -4.16 -12.59
CA ARG A 51 -5.13 -4.37 -14.01
C ARG A 51 -6.63 -4.33 -14.28
N LEU A 52 -7.43 -5.02 -13.47
CA LEU A 52 -8.88 -5.02 -13.63
C LEU A 52 -9.50 -3.63 -13.47
N LEU A 53 -9.00 -2.81 -12.54
CA LEU A 53 -9.45 -1.43 -12.39
C LEU A 53 -9.10 -0.59 -13.64
N VAL A 54 -7.87 -0.69 -14.12
CA VAL A 54 -7.43 0.02 -15.32
C VAL A 54 -8.22 -0.41 -16.55
N GLU A 55 -8.44 -1.73 -16.73
CA GLU A 55 -9.22 -2.25 -17.88
C GLU A 55 -10.70 -1.88 -17.77
N ALA A 56 -11.27 -1.81 -16.57
CA ALA A 56 -12.65 -1.34 -16.39
C ALA A 56 -12.82 0.10 -16.91
N ILE A 57 -11.82 0.96 -16.68
CA ILE A 57 -11.85 2.34 -17.20
C ILE A 57 -11.62 2.36 -18.71
N ARG A 58 -10.59 1.66 -19.21
CA ARG A 58 -10.22 1.68 -20.64
C ARG A 58 -11.29 1.09 -21.56
N ASN A 59 -12.05 0.12 -21.07
CA ASN A 59 -13.13 -0.50 -21.82
C ASN A 59 -14.48 0.23 -21.65
N ASP A 60 -14.56 1.29 -20.84
CA ASP A 60 -15.75 2.12 -20.76
C ASP A 60 -15.88 2.99 -22.01
N PRO A 61 -16.98 2.89 -22.79
CA PRO A 61 -17.19 3.72 -23.97
C PRO A 61 -17.15 5.23 -23.67
N GLU A 62 -17.52 5.63 -22.43
CA GLU A 62 -17.49 7.03 -22.02
C GLU A 62 -16.05 7.56 -21.78
N TRP A 63 -15.03 6.68 -21.67
CA TRP A 63 -13.63 7.09 -21.49
C TRP A 63 -13.02 7.72 -22.76
N GLN A 64 -13.47 7.31 -23.95
CA GLN A 64 -13.09 7.90 -25.25
C GLN A 64 -11.58 8.04 -25.46
N GLY A 65 -10.79 7.04 -25.05
CA GLY A 65 -9.33 7.10 -25.16
C GLY A 65 -8.68 8.20 -24.31
N GLY A 66 -9.34 8.61 -23.23
CA GLY A 66 -8.87 9.67 -22.32
C GLY A 66 -9.40 11.07 -22.65
N ASN A 67 -10.27 11.22 -23.66
CA ASN A 67 -10.82 12.52 -24.10
C ASN A 67 -12.28 12.73 -23.67
N TYR A 68 -12.67 12.19 -22.50
CA TYR A 68 -14.02 12.30 -21.98
C TYR A 68 -14.34 13.73 -21.50
N THR A 69 -15.63 14.10 -21.56
CA THR A 69 -16.16 15.36 -21.02
C THR A 69 -16.82 15.20 -19.67
N ARG A 70 -17.13 13.95 -19.30
CA ARG A 70 -17.67 13.53 -17.99
C ARG A 70 -16.95 12.27 -17.58
N GLN A 71 -16.75 12.08 -16.29
CA GLN A 71 -16.07 10.90 -15.77
C GLN A 71 -16.82 9.62 -16.20
N PRO A 72 -16.09 8.61 -16.70
CA PRO A 72 -16.66 7.32 -17.06
C PRO A 72 -17.37 6.69 -15.85
N ARG A 73 -18.53 6.07 -16.10
CA ARG A 73 -19.35 5.46 -15.02
C ARG A 73 -18.67 4.27 -14.35
N SER A 74 -17.85 3.55 -15.11
CA SER A 74 -17.07 2.42 -14.61
C SER A 74 -16.10 2.80 -13.50
N LEU A 75 -15.60 4.02 -13.49
CA LEU A 75 -14.58 4.49 -12.56
C LEU A 75 -15.00 4.32 -11.09
N GLN A 76 -16.21 4.77 -10.74
CA GLN A 76 -16.70 4.65 -9.36
C GLN A 76 -16.90 3.19 -8.97
N PHE A 77 -17.56 2.40 -9.84
CA PHE A 77 -17.78 0.98 -9.58
C PHE A 77 -16.45 0.23 -9.42
N ALA A 78 -15.51 0.42 -10.35
CA ALA A 78 -14.20 -0.22 -10.30
C ALA A 78 -13.44 0.15 -9.03
N SER A 79 -13.51 1.41 -8.59
CA SER A 79 -12.86 1.89 -7.37
C SER A 79 -13.47 1.27 -6.11
N VAL A 80 -14.80 1.17 -6.05
CA VAL A 80 -15.51 0.52 -4.92
C VAL A 80 -15.20 -0.97 -4.89
N PHE A 81 -15.23 -1.63 -6.04
CA PHE A 81 -14.89 -3.05 -6.17
C PHE A 81 -13.44 -3.32 -5.74
N PHE A 82 -12.50 -2.56 -6.29
CA PHE A 82 -11.09 -2.63 -5.92
C PHE A 82 -10.90 -2.41 -4.41
N GLY A 83 -11.48 -1.33 -3.86
CA GLY A 83 -11.38 -1.01 -2.44
C GLY A 83 -11.96 -2.11 -1.54
N THR A 84 -13.08 -2.73 -1.94
CA THR A 84 -13.70 -3.82 -1.18
C THR A 84 -12.88 -5.11 -1.24
N GLY A 85 -12.30 -5.43 -2.41
CA GLY A 85 -11.52 -6.67 -2.60
C GLY A 85 -10.07 -6.60 -2.12
N THR A 86 -9.57 -5.39 -1.77
CA THR A 86 -8.15 -5.18 -1.45
C THR A 86 -7.90 -4.34 -0.20
N ASN A 87 -8.94 -4.09 0.61
CA ASN A 87 -8.81 -3.26 1.80
C ASN A 87 -9.95 -3.52 2.80
N GLY A 88 -9.67 -3.35 4.07
CA GLY A 88 -10.65 -3.41 5.16
C GLY A 88 -10.42 -4.55 6.14
N GLY A 89 -9.71 -5.58 5.75
CA GLY A 89 -9.52 -6.80 6.55
C GLY A 89 -10.80 -7.60 6.75
N ASN A 90 -10.73 -8.90 6.75
CA ASN A 90 -11.91 -9.75 6.87
C ASN A 90 -12.68 -9.52 8.17
N GLN A 91 -11.97 -9.40 9.31
CA GLN A 91 -12.61 -9.17 10.61
C GLN A 91 -13.19 -7.76 10.72
N GLY A 92 -12.49 -6.74 10.18
CA GLY A 92 -12.95 -5.36 10.16
C GLY A 92 -14.22 -5.21 9.29
N LEU A 93 -14.25 -5.79 8.11
CA LEU A 93 -15.42 -5.79 7.24
C LEU A 93 -16.60 -6.56 7.85
N GLN A 94 -16.34 -7.71 8.49
CA GLN A 94 -17.39 -8.48 9.17
C GLN A 94 -17.97 -7.71 10.36
N LYS A 95 -17.15 -6.97 11.10
CA LYS A 95 -17.62 -6.08 12.18
C LYS A 95 -18.47 -4.93 11.64
N LEU A 96 -18.07 -4.36 10.51
CA LEU A 96 -18.76 -3.23 9.88
C LEU A 96 -20.08 -3.65 9.22
N ALA A 97 -20.15 -4.84 8.65
CA ALA A 97 -21.29 -5.37 7.93
C ALA A 97 -21.63 -6.81 8.37
N PRO A 98 -22.12 -7.00 9.61
CA PRO A 98 -22.29 -8.32 10.22
C PRO A 98 -23.48 -9.11 9.65
N THR A 99 -24.36 -8.49 8.87
CA THR A 99 -25.52 -9.11 8.24
C THR A 99 -25.56 -8.79 6.74
N ARG A 100 -26.32 -9.58 5.97
CA ARG A 100 -26.52 -9.29 4.55
C ARG A 100 -27.11 -7.89 4.33
N ALA A 101 -28.11 -7.49 5.09
CA ALA A 101 -28.72 -6.17 4.98
C ALA A 101 -27.72 -5.04 5.27
N ALA A 102 -26.83 -5.21 6.26
CA ALA A 102 -25.76 -4.25 6.54
C ALA A 102 -24.73 -4.20 5.41
N ALA A 103 -24.38 -5.35 4.81
CA ALA A 103 -23.48 -5.41 3.67
C ALA A 103 -24.08 -4.73 2.43
N ASP A 104 -25.36 -4.98 2.13
CA ASP A 104 -26.08 -4.33 1.03
C ASP A 104 -26.09 -2.80 1.23
N ALA A 105 -26.44 -2.34 2.43
CA ALA A 105 -26.45 -0.91 2.76
C ALA A 105 -25.07 -0.26 2.62
N LEU A 106 -24.01 -0.94 3.06
CA LEU A 106 -22.64 -0.44 2.94
C LEU A 106 -22.20 -0.31 1.49
N VAL A 107 -22.49 -1.31 0.66
CA VAL A 107 -22.17 -1.27 -0.78
C VAL A 107 -22.95 -0.14 -1.47
N GLU A 108 -24.24 0.00 -1.20
CA GLU A 108 -25.04 1.10 -1.72
C GLU A 108 -24.50 2.47 -1.31
N GLN A 109 -24.13 2.63 -0.03
CA GLN A 109 -23.52 3.86 0.47
C GLN A 109 -22.25 4.21 -0.31
N ARG A 110 -21.36 3.23 -0.51
CA ARG A 110 -20.10 3.45 -1.25
C ARG A 110 -20.34 3.80 -2.72
N LEU A 111 -21.30 3.14 -3.37
CA LEU A 111 -21.63 3.40 -4.77
C LEU A 111 -22.34 4.75 -4.98
N LYS A 112 -23.09 5.25 -3.97
CA LYS A 112 -23.77 6.54 -4.02
C LYS A 112 -22.91 7.70 -3.50
N ALA A 113 -21.77 7.40 -2.86
CA ALA A 113 -20.88 8.44 -2.33
C ALA A 113 -20.35 9.33 -3.45
N PRO A 114 -20.25 10.66 -3.24
CA PRO A 114 -19.63 11.55 -4.20
C PRO A 114 -18.21 11.09 -4.52
N PHE A 115 -17.95 10.78 -5.78
CA PHE A 115 -16.63 10.37 -6.24
C PHE A 115 -15.95 11.52 -6.97
N ARG A 116 -14.77 11.91 -6.51
CA ARG A 116 -13.99 13.04 -7.06
C ARG A 116 -12.75 12.60 -7.84
N GLY A 117 -12.64 11.30 -8.12
CA GLY A 117 -11.51 10.79 -8.89
C GLY A 117 -11.60 11.17 -10.36
N ASP A 118 -10.45 11.25 -11.01
CA ASP A 118 -10.31 11.38 -12.45
C ASP A 118 -9.86 10.05 -13.05
N ALA A 119 -10.45 9.66 -14.16
CA ALA A 119 -10.19 8.35 -14.77
C ALA A 119 -8.76 8.21 -15.30
N ASN A 120 -8.22 9.25 -15.92
CA ASN A 120 -6.84 9.25 -16.41
C ASN A 120 -5.84 9.24 -15.26
N ASP A 121 -6.09 10.04 -14.20
CA ASP A 121 -5.24 10.04 -13.00
C ASP A 121 -5.22 8.66 -12.33
N HIS A 122 -6.35 7.96 -12.27
CA HIS A 122 -6.41 6.59 -11.76
C HIS A 122 -5.58 5.62 -12.60
N ILE A 123 -5.68 5.71 -13.94
CA ILE A 123 -4.87 4.87 -14.83
C ILE A 123 -3.38 5.15 -14.57
N TYR A 124 -2.94 6.40 -14.59
CA TYR A 124 -1.54 6.76 -14.34
C TYR A 124 -1.06 6.32 -12.96
N GLN A 125 -1.85 6.56 -11.92
CA GLN A 125 -1.52 6.15 -10.55
C GLN A 125 -1.28 4.65 -10.43
N TRP A 126 -2.17 3.83 -10.99
CA TRP A 126 -2.06 2.37 -10.85
C TRP A 126 -1.02 1.77 -11.78
N GLU A 127 -0.79 2.36 -12.95
CA GLU A 127 0.25 1.91 -13.86
C GLU A 127 1.66 2.39 -13.47
N ALA A 128 1.80 3.46 -12.71
CA ALA A 128 3.09 3.97 -12.24
C ALA A 128 3.93 2.96 -11.44
N SER A 129 3.31 1.90 -10.92
CA SER A 129 4.00 0.83 -10.21
C SER A 129 4.37 -0.38 -11.07
N ARG A 130 4.16 -0.31 -12.39
CA ARG A 130 4.44 -1.41 -13.32
C ARG A 130 5.91 -1.87 -13.26
N ASP A 131 6.81 -0.91 -13.24
CA ASP A 131 8.26 -1.13 -13.27
C ASP A 131 8.89 -1.07 -11.88
N TYR A 132 8.06 -1.13 -10.83
CA TYR A 132 8.54 -1.17 -9.47
C TYR A 132 9.14 -2.53 -9.16
N ASP A 133 10.45 -2.54 -8.90
CA ASP A 133 11.18 -3.71 -8.43
C ASP A 133 12.46 -3.28 -7.70
N PRO A 134 12.45 -3.09 -6.37
CA PRO A 134 13.65 -2.81 -5.60
C PRO A 134 14.40 -4.08 -5.18
N GLU A 135 13.87 -5.27 -5.45
CA GLU A 135 14.47 -6.53 -4.99
C GLU A 135 15.92 -6.72 -5.41
N PRO A 136 16.32 -6.40 -6.67
CA PRO A 136 17.71 -6.43 -7.07
C PRO A 136 18.52 -5.29 -6.42
N GLY A 137 19.13 -5.54 -5.28
CA GLY A 137 19.99 -4.57 -4.60
C GLY A 137 19.53 -4.18 -3.21
N LEU A 138 18.69 -4.96 -2.58
CA LEU A 138 18.29 -4.79 -1.18
C LEU A 138 19.51 -4.79 -0.24
N GLU A 139 20.57 -5.53 -0.58
CA GLU A 139 21.82 -5.61 0.18
C GLU A 139 22.58 -4.27 0.23
N ARG A 140 22.27 -3.33 -0.67
CA ARG A 140 22.87 -1.99 -0.68
C ARG A 140 22.27 -1.06 0.37
N ILE A 141 21.15 -1.42 0.97
CA ILE A 141 20.47 -0.60 1.97
C ILE A 141 21.32 -0.58 3.25
N THR A 142 21.85 0.58 3.60
CA THR A 142 22.67 0.80 4.81
C THR A 142 21.87 1.45 5.94
N ALA A 143 20.72 2.03 5.63
CA ALA A 143 19.81 2.61 6.61
C ALA A 143 19.25 1.52 7.55
N ARG A 144 18.90 1.90 8.78
CA ARG A 144 18.09 1.03 9.64
C ARG A 144 16.68 0.95 9.09
N VAL A 145 16.24 -0.25 8.76
CA VAL A 145 14.89 -0.47 8.20
C VAL A 145 13.94 -1.00 9.28
N LEU A 146 12.77 -0.37 9.39
CA LEU A 146 11.60 -0.91 10.08
C LEU A 146 10.44 -1.03 9.08
N ALA A 147 10.22 -2.23 8.52
CA ALA A 147 9.08 -2.48 7.65
C ALA A 147 7.84 -2.79 8.49
N ILE A 148 6.75 -2.03 8.28
CA ILE A 148 5.51 -2.18 9.04
C ILE A 148 4.38 -2.62 8.10
N ASN A 149 3.85 -3.82 8.30
CA ASN A 149 2.71 -4.35 7.54
C ASN A 149 1.63 -4.86 8.51
N SER A 150 0.44 -5.16 8.00
CA SER A 150 -0.63 -5.82 8.76
C SER A 150 -0.79 -7.27 8.33
N ALA A 151 -1.11 -8.15 9.26
CA ALA A 151 -1.31 -9.57 8.98
C ALA A 151 -2.54 -9.82 8.10
N ASP A 152 -3.48 -8.88 8.04
CA ASP A 152 -4.68 -8.92 7.21
C ASP A 152 -4.61 -7.99 5.98
N ASP A 153 -3.40 -7.52 5.60
CA ASP A 153 -3.21 -6.69 4.41
C ASP A 153 -3.42 -7.52 3.14
N GLU A 154 -4.52 -7.32 2.45
CA GLU A 154 -4.91 -8.07 1.26
C GLU A 154 -3.99 -7.81 0.06
N ARG A 155 -3.26 -6.68 0.06
CA ARG A 155 -2.32 -6.30 -1.01
C ARG A 155 -0.92 -6.84 -0.76
N ASN A 156 -0.55 -7.01 0.51
CA ASN A 156 0.79 -7.44 0.93
C ASN A 156 0.70 -8.60 1.94
N PRO A 157 0.05 -9.71 1.58
CA PRO A 157 -0.24 -10.79 2.51
C PRO A 157 1.06 -11.44 2.99
N PRO A 158 1.27 -11.56 4.32
CA PRO A 158 2.51 -12.06 4.90
C PRO A 158 2.76 -13.54 4.58
N GLU A 159 1.72 -14.33 4.33
CA GLU A 159 1.83 -15.74 3.97
C GLU A 159 2.63 -16.00 2.67
N LEU A 160 2.87 -14.98 1.84
CA LEU A 160 3.75 -15.09 0.67
C LEU A 160 5.24 -15.18 1.05
N GLY A 161 5.59 -14.82 2.30
CA GLY A 161 6.97 -14.84 2.79
C GLY A 161 7.91 -13.87 2.07
N VAL A 162 7.39 -12.95 1.24
CA VAL A 162 8.20 -12.01 0.46
C VAL A 162 8.93 -11.03 1.37
N LEU A 163 8.23 -10.49 2.38
CA LEU A 163 8.82 -9.53 3.30
C LEU A 163 9.95 -10.19 4.13
N ASP A 164 9.72 -11.36 4.68
CA ASP A 164 10.71 -12.07 5.52
C ASP A 164 11.99 -12.37 4.74
N LYS A 165 11.85 -12.87 3.50
CA LYS A 165 12.99 -13.11 2.61
C LYS A 165 13.77 -11.84 2.31
N ALA A 166 13.09 -10.73 2.09
CA ALA A 166 13.73 -9.46 1.81
C ALA A 166 14.46 -8.89 3.05
N ILE A 167 13.81 -8.92 4.21
CA ILE A 167 14.40 -8.47 5.49
C ILE A 167 15.68 -9.25 5.82
N ALA A 168 15.70 -10.54 5.56
CA ALA A 168 16.89 -11.38 5.79
C ALA A 168 18.12 -10.97 4.93
N ARG A 169 17.91 -10.22 3.85
CA ARG A 169 18.99 -9.73 2.95
C ARG A 169 19.53 -8.36 3.35
N ILE A 170 18.88 -7.64 4.26
CA ILE A 170 19.25 -6.28 4.65
C ILE A 170 19.88 -6.29 6.04
N PRO A 171 21.15 -5.86 6.21
CA PRO A 171 21.90 -6.04 7.47
C PRO A 171 21.26 -5.46 8.73
N HIS A 172 20.52 -4.35 8.60
CA HIS A 172 19.95 -3.61 9.72
C HIS A 172 18.41 -3.47 9.61
N ALA A 173 17.76 -4.51 9.11
CA ALA A 173 16.33 -4.51 8.90
C ALA A 173 15.57 -5.37 9.90
N GLN A 174 14.36 -4.94 10.20
CA GLN A 174 13.38 -5.70 10.95
C GLN A 174 11.99 -5.47 10.36
N ALA A 175 11.13 -6.48 10.44
CA ALA A 175 9.72 -6.36 10.13
C ALA A 175 8.89 -6.30 11.41
N TYR A 176 7.84 -5.51 11.40
CA TYR A 176 6.76 -5.56 12.36
C TYR A 176 5.45 -5.79 11.63
N VAL A 177 4.89 -6.99 11.78
CA VAL A 177 3.59 -7.34 11.22
C VAL A 177 2.55 -7.17 12.32
N ILE A 178 1.67 -6.18 12.18
CA ILE A 178 0.59 -5.90 13.12
C ILE A 178 -0.38 -7.08 13.08
N PRO A 179 -0.67 -7.74 14.23
CA PRO A 179 -1.61 -8.87 14.27
C PRO A 179 -3.01 -8.48 13.78
N ALA A 180 -3.62 -9.34 12.98
CA ALA A 180 -4.99 -9.15 12.51
C ALA A 180 -5.98 -9.15 13.68
N SER A 181 -6.94 -8.25 13.66
CA SER A 181 -7.98 -8.14 14.67
C SER A 181 -9.23 -7.43 14.11
N ALA A 182 -10.30 -7.37 14.89
CA ALA A 182 -11.48 -6.59 14.53
C ALA A 182 -11.26 -5.06 14.52
N ASP A 183 -10.09 -4.60 14.94
CA ASP A 183 -9.70 -3.19 14.96
C ASP A 183 -8.67 -2.86 13.87
N THR A 184 -8.19 -3.87 13.13
CA THR A 184 -7.37 -3.68 11.93
C THR A 184 -8.25 -3.47 10.69
N LEU A 185 -7.69 -2.82 9.67
CA LEU A 185 -8.40 -2.38 8.49
C LEU A 185 -7.70 -2.89 7.20
N GLY A 186 -7.13 -4.11 7.23
CA GLY A 186 -6.40 -4.66 6.10
C GLY A 186 -5.26 -3.72 5.68
N HIS A 187 -5.17 -3.41 4.40
CA HIS A 187 -4.17 -2.50 3.85
C HIS A 187 -4.16 -1.10 4.51
N SER A 188 -5.29 -0.62 5.01
CA SER A 188 -5.40 0.68 5.68
C SER A 188 -4.97 0.67 7.15
N THR A 189 -4.62 -0.47 7.72
CA THR A 189 -4.20 -0.60 9.13
C THR A 189 -3.05 0.33 9.51
N VAL A 190 -2.13 0.57 8.58
CA VAL A 190 -0.98 1.48 8.79
C VAL A 190 -1.37 2.96 8.93
N GLY A 191 -2.63 3.32 8.69
CA GLY A 191 -3.21 4.62 9.07
C GLY A 191 -3.49 4.76 10.58
N LEU A 192 -3.40 3.67 11.35
CA LEU A 192 -3.72 3.63 12.77
C LEU A 192 -2.42 3.64 13.60
N ALA A 193 -1.81 4.81 13.78
CA ALA A 193 -0.51 4.96 14.45
C ALA A 193 -0.44 4.29 15.82
N ARG A 194 -1.55 4.23 16.58
CA ARG A 194 -1.64 3.56 17.87
C ARG A 194 -1.17 2.09 17.86
N LEU A 195 -1.20 1.44 16.69
CA LEU A 195 -0.83 0.02 16.57
C LEU A 195 0.67 -0.21 16.36
N TYR A 196 1.45 0.85 16.09
CA TYR A 196 2.88 0.72 15.82
C TYR A 196 3.75 1.87 16.33
N GLN A 197 3.15 2.91 16.92
CA GLN A 197 3.88 4.13 17.35
C GLN A 197 5.06 3.83 18.29
N ASP A 198 4.93 2.86 19.20
CA ASP A 198 6.01 2.53 20.14
C ASP A 198 7.21 1.89 19.42
N ARG A 199 6.95 1.03 18.43
CA ARG A 199 8.00 0.46 17.58
C ARG A 199 8.68 1.51 16.74
N LEU A 200 7.92 2.44 16.18
CA LEU A 200 8.46 3.56 15.42
C LEU A 200 9.31 4.47 16.31
N ALA A 201 8.82 4.87 17.48
CA ALA A 201 9.56 5.68 18.44
C ALA A 201 10.88 5.02 18.85
N GLN A 202 10.86 3.71 19.13
CA GLN A 202 12.06 2.94 19.47
C GLN A 202 13.13 3.03 18.38
N VAL A 203 12.75 2.86 17.11
CA VAL A 203 13.70 2.92 16.00
C VAL A 203 14.22 4.34 15.79
N LEU A 204 13.34 5.35 15.87
CA LEU A 204 13.73 6.76 15.71
C LEU A 204 14.73 7.22 16.79
N THR A 205 14.65 6.67 18.00
CA THR A 205 15.54 7.03 19.13
C THR A 205 16.82 6.20 19.15
N SER A 206 16.78 4.91 18.80
CA SER A 206 17.90 3.98 18.91
C SER A 206 18.83 3.96 17.71
N ALA A 207 18.39 4.39 16.54
CA ALA A 207 19.22 4.37 15.34
C ALA A 207 20.34 5.43 15.44
N PRO A 208 21.59 5.09 15.06
CA PRO A 208 22.66 6.05 14.98
C PRO A 208 22.31 7.26 14.10
N ARG A 209 22.90 8.41 14.38
CA ARG A 209 22.87 9.58 13.48
C ARG A 209 24.17 9.60 12.67
N ARG A 210 24.05 9.84 11.39
CA ARG A 210 25.19 10.03 10.48
C ARG A 210 25.43 11.50 10.16
#